data_08b80aca215b03416001a05e234a270c
#
_entry.id   08b80aca215b03416001a05e234a270c
#
_cell.length_a   1.000
_cell.length_b   1.000
_cell.length_c   1.000
_cell.angle_alpha   90.00
_cell.angle_beta   90.00
_cell.angle_gamma   90.00
#
_symmetry.space_group_name_H-M   'P 1'
#
loop_
_entity.id
_entity.type
_entity.pdbx_description
1 polymer ?
#
loop_
_entity_poly.entity_id
_entity_poly.type
_entity_poly.pdbx_seq_one_letter_code
_entity_poly.pdbx_strand_id
1 'polypeptide(L)'
;MTKYCPRCGLVLTIIDETHRSIPWVGCACEVCGWAGKPLDTLSEPMLSAVKMPYVSIDLETTGLDEDTCQILEIGAVYDDWTKPLTELPIYHRYVVHPFYRGQPYALALNSKILKRLSGDLDQFCLPPEGIAEDFAIWLDKCGWRGGPDGDSRLTPAGKNFASFDKPFLKKLPGFTKVVKLAHRVLDPAIYYWRPLDDDKLPDTKTCLERAGLTGEVAHTAVEDALAVVKLIRYGVHLQLRISCTAS
;
A
#
# COMPACT_ATOMS: atom_id res chain seq x y z
N MET A 1 -11.21 18.70 -18.32
CA MET A 1 -10.68 17.32 -18.22
C MET A 1 -9.84 17.28 -16.96
N THR A 2 -10.22 16.45 -16.00
CA THR A 2 -9.49 16.33 -14.73
C THR A 2 -8.11 15.74 -15.01
N LYS A 3 -7.07 16.32 -14.43
CA LYS A 3 -5.69 15.87 -14.55
C LYS A 3 -5.23 15.26 -13.23
N TYR A 4 -4.46 14.21 -13.33
CA TYR A 4 -3.97 13.46 -12.16
C TYR A 4 -2.45 13.54 -12.07
N CYS A 5 -1.96 13.59 -10.85
CA CYS A 5 -0.54 13.62 -10.57
C CYS A 5 0.13 12.31 -11.02
N PRO A 6 1.19 12.36 -11.85
CA PRO A 6 1.88 11.17 -12.31
C PRO A 6 2.67 10.49 -11.18
N ARG A 7 2.85 11.16 -10.04
CA ARG A 7 3.61 10.66 -8.90
C ARG A 7 2.75 9.95 -7.87
N CYS A 8 1.54 10.44 -7.59
CA CYS A 8 0.69 9.89 -6.53
C CYS A 8 -0.76 9.63 -6.95
N GLY A 9 -1.13 9.91 -8.21
CA GLY A 9 -2.49 9.67 -8.73
C GLY A 9 -3.57 10.64 -8.24
N LEU A 10 -3.24 11.65 -7.44
CA LEU A 10 -4.22 12.63 -6.96
C LEU A 10 -4.58 13.66 -8.03
N VAL A 11 -5.77 14.24 -7.88
CA VAL A 11 -6.20 15.36 -8.71
C VAL A 11 -5.22 16.52 -8.59
N LEU A 12 -4.87 17.12 -9.71
CA LEU A 12 -3.93 18.23 -9.78
C LEU A 12 -4.63 19.57 -9.78
N THR A 13 -4.03 20.54 -9.08
CA THR A 13 -4.38 21.94 -9.20
C THR A 13 -3.72 22.52 -10.45
N ILE A 14 -4.51 23.19 -11.28
CA ILE A 14 -3.98 23.95 -12.43
C ILE A 14 -3.40 25.26 -11.90
N ILE A 15 -2.12 25.48 -12.17
CA ILE A 15 -1.44 26.75 -11.86
C ILE A 15 -1.37 27.55 -13.16
N ASP A 16 -1.99 28.71 -13.16
CA ASP A 16 -1.95 29.66 -14.26
C ASP A 16 -1.15 30.90 -13.82
N GLU A 17 0.04 31.01 -14.35
CA GLU A 17 0.94 32.14 -14.11
C GLU A 17 1.15 32.99 -15.38
N THR A 18 0.13 33.08 -16.23
CA THR A 18 0.18 33.81 -17.49
C THR A 18 0.44 35.33 -17.32
N HIS A 19 0.23 35.86 -16.11
CA HIS A 19 0.49 37.22 -15.72
C HIS A 19 1.97 37.51 -15.43
N ARG A 20 2.83 36.48 -15.40
CA ARG A 20 4.28 36.68 -15.24
C ARG A 20 4.97 37.08 -16.53
N SER A 21 6.15 37.63 -16.41
CA SER A 21 7.00 38.06 -17.57
C SER A 21 7.33 36.88 -18.51
N ILE A 22 7.31 35.64 -17.99
CA ILE A 22 7.36 34.40 -18.76
C ILE A 22 6.08 33.63 -18.40
N PRO A 23 5.04 33.65 -19.26
CA PRO A 23 3.79 32.95 -19.01
C PRO A 23 4.01 31.45 -18.86
N TRP A 24 3.50 30.89 -17.78
CA TRP A 24 3.57 29.45 -17.52
C TRP A 24 2.22 28.94 -17.05
N VAL A 25 1.78 27.87 -17.69
CA VAL A 25 0.60 27.10 -17.26
C VAL A 25 1.07 25.70 -16.94
N GLY A 26 0.81 25.25 -15.74
CA GLY A 26 1.23 23.94 -15.27
C GLY A 26 0.20 23.30 -14.36
N CYS A 27 0.55 22.15 -13.85
CA CYS A 27 -0.21 21.43 -12.85
C CYS A 27 0.69 21.11 -11.67
N ALA A 28 0.19 21.26 -10.47
CA ALA A 28 0.91 20.90 -9.26
C ALA A 28 0.08 19.96 -8.39
N CYS A 29 0.76 19.08 -7.68
CA CYS A 29 0.18 18.21 -6.67
C CYS A 29 0.53 18.75 -5.28
N GLU A 30 -0.47 19.21 -4.55
CA GLU A 30 -0.30 19.77 -3.21
C GLU A 30 0.15 18.73 -2.19
N VAL A 31 -0.11 17.44 -2.47
CA VAL A 31 0.19 16.35 -1.54
C VAL A 31 1.63 15.85 -1.64
N CYS A 32 2.17 15.69 -2.85
CA CYS A 32 3.52 15.15 -3.04
C CYS A 32 4.52 16.17 -3.59
N GLY A 33 4.11 17.44 -3.77
CA GLY A 33 4.95 18.51 -4.29
C GLY A 33 5.34 18.38 -5.76
N TRP A 34 4.77 17.43 -6.52
CA TRP A 34 5.05 17.33 -7.95
C TRP A 34 4.50 18.54 -8.71
N ALA A 35 5.29 19.08 -9.62
CA ALA A 35 4.87 20.13 -10.54
C ALA A 35 5.40 19.83 -11.94
N GLY A 36 4.59 20.07 -12.97
CA GLY A 36 4.96 19.80 -14.35
C GLY A 36 3.96 20.33 -15.37
N LYS A 37 4.22 20.07 -16.65
CA LYS A 37 3.34 20.50 -17.74
C LYS A 37 2.06 19.64 -17.76
N PRO A 38 0.93 20.16 -18.29
CA PRO A 38 -0.30 19.39 -18.42
C PRO A 38 -0.16 18.09 -19.23
N LEU A 39 0.81 18.02 -20.16
CA LEU A 39 1.15 16.83 -20.93
C LEU A 39 1.82 15.72 -20.08
N ASP A 40 2.41 16.10 -18.95
CA ASP A 40 3.07 15.16 -18.05
C ASP A 40 2.08 14.52 -17.05
N THR A 41 0.80 14.91 -17.12
CA THR A 41 -0.25 14.45 -16.21
C THR A 41 -0.99 13.24 -16.77
N LEU A 42 -1.60 12.48 -15.86
CA LEU A 42 -2.48 11.36 -16.21
C LEU A 42 -3.87 11.84 -16.61
N SER A 43 -4.47 11.15 -17.54
CA SER A 43 -5.91 11.24 -17.79
C SER A 43 -6.66 10.11 -17.05
N GLU A 44 -7.85 10.42 -16.57
CA GLU A 44 -8.74 9.46 -15.90
C GLU A 44 -8.93 8.12 -16.67
N PRO A 45 -9.06 8.13 -18.01
CA PRO A 45 -9.21 6.90 -18.78
C PRO A 45 -8.04 5.91 -18.66
N MET A 46 -6.82 6.38 -18.34
CA MET A 46 -5.66 5.50 -18.22
C MET A 46 -5.67 4.68 -16.92
N LEU A 47 -6.12 5.25 -15.82
CA LEU A 47 -6.23 4.54 -14.54
C LEU A 47 -7.47 3.63 -14.52
N SER A 48 -8.60 4.08 -15.05
CA SER A 48 -9.82 3.27 -15.13
C SER A 48 -9.71 2.07 -16.09
N ALA A 49 -8.68 2.04 -16.94
CA ALA A 49 -8.38 0.89 -17.79
C ALA A 49 -7.70 -0.28 -17.03
N VAL A 50 -7.17 -0.03 -15.86
CA VAL A 50 -6.57 -1.09 -15.02
C VAL A 50 -7.69 -1.91 -14.40
N LYS A 51 -7.72 -3.21 -14.73
CA LYS A 51 -8.87 -4.09 -14.43
C LYS A 51 -8.71 -4.95 -13.17
N MET A 52 -7.53 -4.99 -12.59
CA MET A 52 -7.24 -5.88 -11.49
C MET A 52 -7.09 -5.09 -10.19
N PRO A 53 -8.09 -5.10 -9.31
CA PRO A 53 -7.92 -4.58 -7.96
C PRO A 53 -6.95 -5.45 -7.16
N TYR A 54 -6.32 -4.86 -6.16
CA TYR A 54 -5.44 -5.57 -5.24
C TYR A 54 -5.53 -4.98 -3.83
N VAL A 55 -4.99 -5.71 -2.86
CA VAL A 55 -4.88 -5.21 -1.49
C VAL A 55 -3.42 -5.17 -1.10
N SER A 56 -2.94 -3.98 -0.81
CA SER A 56 -1.66 -3.81 -0.14
C SER A 56 -1.84 -4.12 1.34
N ILE A 57 -1.00 -4.98 1.90
CA ILE A 57 -1.05 -5.38 3.29
C ILE A 57 0.36 -5.29 3.86
N ASP A 58 0.44 -4.73 5.06
CA ASP A 58 1.67 -4.65 5.84
C ASP A 58 1.38 -4.99 7.30
N LEU A 59 2.36 -5.58 7.99
CA LEU A 59 2.25 -6.03 9.37
C LEU A 59 3.38 -5.48 10.22
N GLU A 60 3.02 -4.96 11.40
CA GLU A 60 3.97 -4.81 12.48
C GLU A 60 3.94 -6.05 13.38
N THR A 61 5.11 -6.58 13.68
CA THR A 61 5.24 -7.84 14.43
C THR A 61 6.24 -7.75 15.56
N THR A 62 6.22 -8.72 16.46
CA THR A 62 7.20 -8.84 17.55
C THR A 62 8.52 -9.47 17.12
N GLY A 63 8.71 -9.76 15.83
CA GLY A 63 9.93 -10.35 15.27
C GLY A 63 9.70 -11.01 13.91
N LEU A 64 10.71 -11.70 13.40
CA LEU A 64 10.74 -12.18 12.02
C LEU A 64 10.17 -13.59 11.81
N ASP A 65 10.02 -14.38 12.87
CA ASP A 65 9.62 -15.79 12.81
C ASP A 65 8.15 -15.95 13.18
N GLU A 66 7.32 -16.34 12.23
CA GLU A 66 5.86 -16.49 12.39
C GLU A 66 5.44 -17.61 13.34
N ASP A 67 6.35 -18.52 13.70
CA ASP A 67 6.07 -19.58 14.67
C ASP A 67 6.26 -19.14 16.13
N THR A 68 7.13 -18.16 16.35
CA THR A 68 7.51 -17.70 17.70
C THR A 68 7.12 -16.26 17.99
N CYS A 69 6.84 -15.46 16.96
CA CYS A 69 6.49 -14.06 17.07
C CYS A 69 5.01 -13.82 16.80
N GLN A 70 4.53 -12.60 17.07
CA GLN A 70 3.12 -12.25 17.06
C GLN A 70 2.89 -11.00 16.20
N ILE A 71 1.72 -10.91 15.56
CA ILE A 71 1.28 -9.69 14.89
C ILE A 71 0.86 -8.68 15.96
N LEU A 72 1.29 -7.43 15.83
CA LEU A 72 0.91 -6.30 16.67
C LEU A 72 -0.06 -5.36 15.99
N GLU A 73 0.14 -5.11 14.69
CA GLU A 73 -0.67 -4.20 13.89
C GLU A 73 -0.84 -4.76 12.49
N ILE A 74 -2.01 -4.52 11.91
CA ILE A 74 -2.34 -4.87 10.54
C ILE A 74 -2.83 -3.61 9.84
N GLY A 75 -2.12 -3.20 8.79
CA GLY A 75 -2.53 -2.17 7.87
C GLY A 75 -2.85 -2.77 6.52
N ALA A 76 -3.99 -2.39 5.91
CA ALA A 76 -4.23 -2.75 4.53
C ALA A 76 -4.96 -1.64 3.77
N VAL A 77 -4.71 -1.57 2.47
CA VAL A 77 -5.31 -0.60 1.54
C VAL A 77 -5.85 -1.34 0.33
N TYR A 78 -7.15 -1.24 0.08
CA TYR A 78 -7.78 -1.79 -1.13
C TYR A 78 -7.65 -0.78 -2.27
N ASP A 79 -6.99 -1.16 -3.35
CA ASP A 79 -6.82 -0.34 -4.53
C ASP A 79 -7.57 -0.90 -5.74
N ASP A 80 -8.66 -0.23 -6.11
CA ASP A 80 -9.47 -0.52 -7.29
C ASP A 80 -9.13 0.38 -8.50
N TRP A 81 -8.12 1.24 -8.37
CA TRP A 81 -7.64 2.21 -9.36
C TRP A 81 -8.60 3.34 -9.72
N THR A 82 -9.88 3.24 -9.35
CA THR A 82 -10.89 4.23 -9.74
C THR A 82 -10.95 5.43 -8.81
N LYS A 83 -10.35 5.31 -7.61
CA LYS A 83 -10.38 6.33 -6.56
C LYS A 83 -9.03 7.02 -6.39
N PRO A 84 -9.02 8.30 -5.99
CA PRO A 84 -7.79 8.95 -5.55
C PRO A 84 -7.25 8.29 -4.27
N LEU A 85 -5.95 8.44 -4.01
CA LEU A 85 -5.29 7.82 -2.84
C LEU A 85 -5.93 8.19 -1.50
N THR A 86 -6.50 9.40 -1.41
CA THR A 86 -7.17 9.92 -0.19
C THR A 86 -8.51 9.28 0.10
N GLU A 87 -9.10 8.58 -0.87
CA GLU A 87 -10.43 7.96 -0.77
C GLU A 87 -10.36 6.42 -0.79
N LEU A 88 -9.14 5.87 -0.79
CA LEU A 88 -8.97 4.41 -0.78
C LEU A 88 -9.45 3.83 0.54
N PRO A 89 -10.18 2.70 0.50
CA PRO A 89 -10.56 1.98 1.70
C PRO A 89 -9.33 1.48 2.46
N ILE A 90 -9.28 1.81 3.74
CA ILE A 90 -8.18 1.43 4.65
C ILE A 90 -8.72 0.47 5.69
N TYR A 91 -7.98 -0.59 5.95
CA TYR A 91 -8.13 -1.48 7.09
C TYR A 91 -7.01 -1.19 8.09
N HIS A 92 -7.38 -1.07 9.37
CA HIS A 92 -6.42 -0.85 10.44
C HIS A 92 -6.87 -1.56 11.70
N ARG A 93 -6.05 -2.46 12.23
CA ARG A 93 -6.30 -3.12 13.51
C ARG A 93 -5.00 -3.35 14.28
N TYR A 94 -5.11 -3.18 15.59
CA TYR A 94 -4.14 -3.64 16.55
C TYR A 94 -4.56 -5.01 17.08
N VAL A 95 -3.60 -5.95 17.19
CA VAL A 95 -3.89 -7.33 17.62
C VAL A 95 -3.55 -7.51 19.08
N VAL A 96 -4.56 -7.77 19.88
CA VAL A 96 -4.46 -7.91 21.34
C VAL A 96 -4.16 -9.35 21.72
N HIS A 97 -3.02 -9.59 22.33
CA HIS A 97 -2.65 -10.91 22.85
C HIS A 97 -2.66 -10.91 24.40
N PRO A 98 -2.91 -12.07 25.03
CA PRO A 98 -2.83 -12.19 26.50
C PRO A 98 -1.46 -11.85 27.08
N PHE A 99 -0.41 -12.02 26.29
CA PHE A 99 0.98 -11.63 26.58
C PHE A 99 1.73 -11.43 25.26
N TYR A 100 2.78 -10.64 25.28
CA TYR A 100 3.63 -10.38 24.13
C TYR A 100 5.00 -11.03 24.31
N ARG A 101 5.42 -11.77 23.28
CA ARG A 101 6.75 -12.39 23.20
C ARG A 101 7.33 -12.10 21.82
N GLY A 102 8.65 -11.96 21.74
CA GLY A 102 9.30 -11.69 20.46
C GLY A 102 10.78 -11.38 20.60
N GLN A 103 11.34 -10.92 19.52
CA GLN A 103 12.75 -10.56 19.44
C GLN A 103 12.98 -9.17 20.07
N PRO A 104 14.02 -9.00 20.90
CA PRO A 104 14.26 -7.74 21.63
C PRO A 104 14.28 -6.50 20.73
N TYR A 105 14.88 -6.60 19.54
CA TYR A 105 14.94 -5.50 18.58
C TYR A 105 13.53 -5.09 18.09
N ALA A 106 12.71 -6.05 17.66
CA ALA A 106 11.36 -5.77 17.17
C ALA A 106 10.44 -5.23 18.28
N LEU A 107 10.55 -5.76 19.50
CA LEU A 107 9.81 -5.24 20.66
C LEU A 107 10.20 -3.78 20.98
N ALA A 108 11.49 -3.44 20.88
CA ALA A 108 11.95 -2.08 21.09
C ALA A 108 11.47 -1.13 19.98
N LEU A 109 11.55 -1.56 18.71
CA LEU A 109 11.08 -0.82 17.54
C LEU A 109 9.57 -0.50 17.67
N ASN A 110 8.77 -1.50 18.02
CA ASN A 110 7.32 -1.43 18.16
C ASN A 110 6.84 -1.01 19.57
N SER A 111 7.71 -0.38 20.36
CA SER A 111 7.39 0.04 21.75
C SER A 111 6.16 0.96 21.84
N LYS A 112 5.91 1.81 20.85
CA LYS A 112 4.73 2.69 20.80
C LYS A 112 3.43 1.87 20.67
N ILE A 113 3.44 0.85 19.80
CA ILE A 113 2.30 -0.06 19.60
C ILE A 113 2.07 -0.87 20.87
N LEU A 114 3.12 -1.43 21.46
CA LEU A 114 3.03 -2.18 22.72
C LEU A 114 2.52 -1.34 23.86
N LYS A 115 2.95 -0.07 23.96
CA LYS A 115 2.42 0.88 24.95
C LYS A 115 0.91 1.13 24.75
N ARG A 116 0.46 1.28 23.50
CA ARG A 116 -0.97 1.40 23.18
C ARG A 116 -1.74 0.15 23.61
N LEU A 117 -1.25 -1.03 23.28
CA LEU A 117 -1.88 -2.31 23.59
C LEU A 117 -1.87 -2.66 25.10
N SER A 118 -1.07 -1.97 25.92
CA SER A 118 -1.09 -2.07 27.37
C SER A 118 -2.01 -1.07 28.08
N GLY A 119 -2.61 -0.14 27.34
CA GLY A 119 -3.53 0.88 27.84
C GLY A 119 -5.01 0.52 27.64
N ASP A 120 -5.86 1.55 27.58
CA ASP A 120 -7.27 1.38 27.28
C ASP A 120 -7.45 0.97 25.82
N LEU A 121 -8.08 -0.20 25.61
CA LEU A 121 -8.34 -0.74 24.29
C LEU A 121 -9.56 -0.07 23.66
N ASP A 122 -9.46 0.30 22.41
CA ASP A 122 -10.51 0.94 21.62
C ASP A 122 -11.04 0.01 20.52
N GLN A 123 -11.92 0.55 19.66
CA GLN A 123 -12.54 -0.16 18.54
C GLN A 123 -11.56 -0.67 17.47
N PHE A 124 -10.31 -0.22 17.47
CA PHE A 124 -9.27 -0.69 16.56
C PHE A 124 -8.55 -1.93 17.10
N CYS A 125 -8.79 -2.30 18.34
CA CYS A 125 -8.13 -3.41 19.03
C CYS A 125 -8.99 -4.68 18.96
N LEU A 126 -8.47 -5.75 18.38
CA LEU A 126 -9.15 -7.04 18.29
C LEU A 126 -8.23 -8.18 18.73
N PRO A 127 -8.77 -9.25 19.31
CA PRO A 127 -8.02 -10.48 19.51
C PRO A 127 -7.75 -11.18 18.17
N PRO A 128 -6.73 -12.06 18.06
CA PRO A 128 -6.38 -12.78 16.84
C PRO A 128 -7.56 -13.53 16.20
N GLU A 129 -8.48 -14.04 17.00
CA GLU A 129 -9.66 -14.80 16.57
C GLU A 129 -10.69 -13.93 15.84
N GLY A 130 -10.72 -12.62 16.13
CA GLY A 130 -11.65 -11.67 15.52
C GLY A 130 -11.17 -11.11 14.17
N ILE A 131 -9.87 -11.18 13.89
CA ILE A 131 -9.26 -10.51 12.73
C ILE A 131 -9.77 -11.06 11.40
N ALA A 132 -9.88 -12.38 11.28
CA ALA A 132 -10.23 -13.01 10.00
C ALA A 132 -11.61 -12.57 9.49
N GLU A 133 -12.62 -12.58 10.37
CA GLU A 133 -13.98 -12.18 10.06
C GLU A 133 -14.07 -10.65 9.80
N ASP A 134 -13.46 -9.85 10.65
CA ASP A 134 -13.45 -8.39 10.52
C ASP A 134 -12.78 -7.94 9.21
N PHE A 135 -11.68 -8.60 8.82
CA PHE A 135 -11.01 -8.34 7.55
C PHE A 135 -11.87 -8.73 6.34
N ALA A 136 -12.58 -9.88 6.41
CA ALA A 136 -13.49 -10.31 5.35
C ALA A 136 -14.68 -9.36 5.20
N ILE A 137 -15.26 -8.87 6.29
CA ILE A 137 -16.32 -7.85 6.28
C ILE A 137 -15.83 -6.55 5.64
N TRP A 138 -14.60 -6.12 5.94
CA TRP A 138 -14.03 -4.94 5.31
C TRP A 138 -13.84 -5.15 3.80
N LEU A 139 -13.35 -6.30 3.35
CA LEU A 139 -13.21 -6.62 1.93
C LEU A 139 -14.55 -6.61 1.20
N ASP A 140 -15.63 -7.14 1.81
CA ASP A 140 -16.97 -7.10 1.23
C ASP A 140 -17.45 -5.64 1.05
N LYS A 141 -17.22 -4.77 2.04
CA LYS A 141 -17.49 -3.32 1.93
C LYS A 141 -16.69 -2.63 0.83
N CYS A 142 -15.49 -3.13 0.52
CA CYS A 142 -14.70 -2.65 -0.61
C CYS A 142 -15.24 -3.11 -1.97
N GLY A 143 -16.25 -3.99 -1.99
CA GLY A 143 -16.81 -4.57 -3.19
C GLY A 143 -16.08 -5.82 -3.70
N TRP A 144 -15.12 -6.33 -2.93
CA TRP A 144 -14.50 -7.61 -3.25
C TRP A 144 -15.45 -8.76 -2.90
N ARG A 145 -15.92 -9.48 -3.93
CA ARG A 145 -16.91 -10.56 -3.72
C ARG A 145 -16.39 -11.94 -4.02
N GLY A 146 -15.07 -12.11 -4.01
CA GLY A 146 -14.56 -13.32 -4.64
C GLY A 146 -15.08 -13.38 -6.09
N GLY A 147 -14.35 -13.78 -7.13
CA GLY A 147 -14.82 -13.71 -8.52
C GLY A 147 -16.13 -14.44 -8.79
N PRO A 148 -16.62 -14.34 -10.04
CA PRO A 148 -17.93 -14.83 -10.46
C PRO A 148 -18.17 -16.32 -10.14
N ASP A 149 -17.11 -17.10 -9.95
CA ASP A 149 -17.16 -18.53 -9.61
C ASP A 149 -16.93 -18.81 -8.12
N GLY A 150 -16.90 -17.79 -7.25
CA GLY A 150 -16.65 -17.96 -5.80
C GLY A 150 -15.22 -18.39 -5.46
N ASP A 151 -14.33 -18.55 -6.42
CA ASP A 151 -12.93 -18.98 -6.25
C ASP A 151 -11.91 -17.85 -6.52
N SER A 152 -12.35 -16.59 -6.60
CA SER A 152 -11.39 -15.53 -6.82
C SER A 152 -10.54 -15.28 -5.58
N ARG A 153 -9.26 -15.36 -5.83
CA ARG A 153 -8.24 -15.10 -4.84
C ARG A 153 -7.94 -13.61 -4.83
N LEU A 154 -7.85 -13.04 -3.64
CA LEU A 154 -7.41 -11.68 -3.45
C LEU A 154 -5.95 -11.54 -3.89
N THR A 155 -5.65 -10.63 -4.81
CA THR A 155 -4.28 -10.31 -5.19
C THR A 155 -3.64 -9.47 -4.10
N PRO A 156 -2.63 -9.97 -3.36
CA PRO A 156 -1.94 -9.17 -2.36
C PRO A 156 -0.82 -8.35 -2.99
N ALA A 157 -0.52 -7.21 -2.35
CA ALA A 157 0.65 -6.40 -2.62
C ALA A 157 1.41 -6.13 -1.32
N GLY A 158 2.71 -5.95 -1.40
CA GLY A 158 3.55 -5.61 -0.25
C GLY A 158 5.03 -5.88 -0.52
N LYS A 159 5.88 -5.21 0.21
CA LYS A 159 7.33 -5.47 0.20
C LYS A 159 7.62 -6.76 0.96
N ASN A 160 8.25 -7.71 0.28
CA ASN A 160 8.54 -9.03 0.85
C ASN A 160 7.30 -9.79 1.37
N PHE A 161 6.10 -9.38 1.01
CA PHE A 161 4.84 -9.92 1.52
C PHE A 161 4.77 -11.45 1.46
N ALA A 162 5.26 -12.06 0.37
CA ALA A 162 5.17 -13.51 0.18
C ALA A 162 5.97 -14.29 1.23
N SER A 163 7.09 -13.75 1.68
CA SER A 163 8.03 -14.39 2.60
C SER A 163 7.90 -13.92 4.05
N PHE A 164 7.23 -12.81 4.29
CA PHE A 164 7.09 -12.23 5.64
C PHE A 164 5.62 -12.15 6.08
N ASP A 165 4.83 -11.24 5.54
CA ASP A 165 3.48 -10.98 6.03
C ASP A 165 2.54 -12.16 5.83
N LYS A 166 2.61 -12.81 4.68
CA LYS A 166 1.73 -13.94 4.33
C LYS A 166 1.86 -15.14 5.27
N PRO A 167 3.04 -15.58 5.72
CA PRO A 167 3.20 -16.58 6.77
C PRO A 167 2.48 -16.22 8.06
N PHE A 168 2.65 -15.00 8.56
CA PHE A 168 1.97 -14.51 9.76
C PHE A 168 0.44 -14.51 9.62
N LEU A 169 -0.09 -13.98 8.50
CA LEU A 169 -1.53 -13.99 8.23
C LEU A 169 -2.12 -15.40 8.20
N LYS A 170 -1.38 -16.39 7.68
CA LYS A 170 -1.81 -17.78 7.68
C LYS A 170 -1.93 -18.39 9.08
N LYS A 171 -1.21 -17.86 10.07
CA LYS A 171 -1.29 -18.30 11.47
C LYS A 171 -2.46 -17.69 12.22
N LEU A 172 -3.08 -16.62 11.72
CA LEU A 172 -4.28 -16.07 12.33
C LEU A 172 -5.45 -17.08 12.27
N PRO A 173 -6.15 -17.28 13.38
CA PRO A 173 -7.27 -18.21 13.45
C PRO A 173 -8.31 -17.92 12.37
N GLY A 174 -8.61 -18.94 11.56
CA GLY A 174 -9.64 -18.85 10.51
C GLY A 174 -9.30 -18.01 9.26
N PHE A 175 -8.19 -17.26 9.22
CA PHE A 175 -7.89 -16.32 8.13
C PHE A 175 -7.90 -17.01 6.76
N THR A 176 -7.22 -18.13 6.60
CA THR A 176 -7.16 -18.87 5.32
C THR A 176 -8.47 -19.52 4.91
N LYS A 177 -9.44 -19.61 5.82
CA LYS A 177 -10.79 -20.13 5.52
C LYS A 177 -11.67 -19.08 4.86
N VAL A 178 -11.54 -17.81 5.28
CA VAL A 178 -12.38 -16.69 4.82
C VAL A 178 -11.70 -15.81 3.79
N VAL A 179 -10.36 -15.70 3.82
CA VAL A 179 -9.56 -14.90 2.88
C VAL A 179 -8.62 -15.79 2.09
N LYS A 180 -8.90 -15.95 0.81
CA LYS A 180 -8.04 -16.72 -0.10
C LYS A 180 -7.09 -15.78 -0.84
N LEU A 181 -5.83 -15.76 -0.45
CA LEU A 181 -4.79 -14.96 -1.12
C LEU A 181 -4.28 -15.65 -2.38
N ALA A 182 -4.06 -14.88 -3.44
CA ALA A 182 -3.39 -15.34 -4.64
C ALA A 182 -1.93 -15.76 -4.35
N HIS A 183 -1.38 -16.61 -5.20
CA HIS A 183 0.03 -17.01 -5.10
C HIS A 183 0.96 -15.90 -5.55
N ARG A 184 0.56 -15.18 -6.62
CA ARG A 184 1.32 -14.06 -7.18
C ARG A 184 1.07 -12.82 -6.33
N VAL A 185 2.15 -12.11 -6.03
CA VAL A 185 2.17 -10.91 -5.20
C VAL A 185 2.68 -9.75 -6.02
N LEU A 186 2.10 -8.59 -5.84
CA LEU A 186 2.63 -7.35 -6.42
C LEU A 186 3.67 -6.77 -5.45
N ASP A 187 4.95 -6.96 -5.75
CA ASP A 187 6.04 -6.28 -5.04
C ASP A 187 6.49 -5.08 -5.87
N PRO A 188 6.37 -3.84 -5.37
CA PRO A 188 6.73 -2.65 -6.13
C PRO A 188 8.22 -2.55 -6.45
N ALA A 189 9.10 -3.28 -5.79
CA ALA A 189 10.54 -3.20 -5.99
C ALA A 189 10.96 -3.45 -7.44
N ILE A 190 10.21 -4.28 -8.17
CA ILE A 190 10.50 -4.60 -9.56
C ILE A 190 10.46 -3.37 -10.49
N TYR A 191 9.62 -2.38 -10.18
CA TYR A 191 9.53 -1.14 -10.98
C TYR A 191 10.73 -0.22 -10.78
N TYR A 192 11.44 -0.38 -9.67
CA TYR A 192 12.54 0.49 -9.25
C TYR A 192 13.90 -0.20 -9.27
N TRP A 193 13.94 -1.46 -9.65
CA TRP A 193 15.19 -2.20 -9.78
C TRP A 193 15.99 -1.71 -10.99
N ARG A 194 17.29 -1.48 -10.77
CA ARG A 194 18.26 -1.09 -11.78
C ARG A 194 19.25 -2.22 -11.99
N PRO A 195 19.05 -3.07 -13.00
CA PRO A 195 19.83 -4.31 -13.17
C PRO A 195 21.33 -4.12 -13.40
N LEU A 196 21.76 -2.90 -13.76
CA LEU A 196 23.18 -2.57 -13.93
C LEU A 196 23.84 -2.03 -12.65
N ASP A 197 23.04 -1.61 -11.67
CA ASP A 197 23.50 -0.93 -10.46
C ASP A 197 23.22 -1.72 -9.18
N ASP A 198 22.15 -2.53 -9.19
CA ASP A 198 21.65 -3.21 -8.01
C ASP A 198 21.95 -4.72 -8.06
N ASP A 199 22.57 -5.23 -7.02
CA ASP A 199 22.81 -6.67 -6.79
C ASP A 199 21.60 -7.41 -6.20
N LYS A 200 20.59 -6.67 -5.72
CA LYS A 200 19.32 -7.17 -5.16
C LYS A 200 18.18 -6.18 -5.40
N LEU A 201 16.94 -6.62 -5.17
CA LEU A 201 15.79 -5.71 -5.24
C LEU A 201 15.90 -4.59 -4.19
N PRO A 202 15.59 -3.34 -4.57
CA PRO A 202 15.68 -2.19 -3.66
C PRO A 202 14.69 -2.30 -2.50
N ASP A 203 15.04 -1.76 -1.34
CA ASP A 203 14.15 -1.61 -0.20
C ASP A 203 13.10 -0.50 -0.42
N THR A 204 12.15 -0.35 0.51
CA THR A 204 11.07 0.64 0.40
C THR A 204 11.61 2.06 0.30
N LYS A 205 12.60 2.41 1.11
CA LYS A 205 13.22 3.73 1.11
C LYS A 205 13.83 4.05 -0.26
N THR A 206 14.63 3.14 -0.79
CA THR A 206 15.24 3.29 -2.11
C THR A 206 14.17 3.38 -3.22
N CYS A 207 13.10 2.61 -3.13
CA CYS A 207 11.99 2.71 -4.08
C CYS A 207 11.33 4.10 -4.03
N LEU A 208 11.06 4.64 -2.84
CA LEU A 208 10.49 5.98 -2.65
C LEU A 208 11.41 7.07 -3.21
N GLU A 209 12.71 6.99 -2.91
CA GLU A 209 13.71 7.91 -3.44
C GLU A 209 13.74 7.89 -4.98
N ARG A 210 13.75 6.69 -5.59
CA ARG A 210 13.75 6.52 -7.05
C ARG A 210 12.45 6.95 -7.72
N ALA A 211 11.34 6.84 -7.00
CA ALA A 211 10.04 7.38 -7.41
C ALA A 211 9.98 8.91 -7.27
N GLY A 212 10.94 9.54 -6.60
CA GLY A 212 10.90 10.95 -6.24
C GLY A 212 9.79 11.27 -5.24
N LEU A 213 9.35 10.28 -4.47
CA LEU A 213 8.42 10.44 -3.37
C LEU A 213 9.22 10.79 -2.12
N THR A 214 8.98 12.00 -1.60
CA THR A 214 9.58 12.43 -0.32
C THR A 214 8.71 11.93 0.83
N GLY A 215 9.31 11.31 1.83
CA GLY A 215 8.63 10.88 3.06
C GLY A 215 9.56 9.98 3.86
N GLU A 216 9.53 10.12 5.17
CA GLU A 216 10.10 9.11 6.06
C GLU A 216 9.22 7.86 5.98
N VAL A 217 9.83 6.69 6.04
CA VAL A 217 9.11 5.43 6.27
C VAL A 217 8.58 5.53 7.70
N ALA A 218 7.28 5.63 7.83
CA ALA A 218 6.66 6.04 9.09
C ALA A 218 6.53 4.91 10.11
N HIS A 219 6.93 3.68 9.74
CA HIS A 219 6.87 2.49 10.59
C HIS A 219 5.51 2.30 11.27
N THR A 220 4.44 2.45 10.50
CA THR A 220 3.09 2.01 10.85
C THR A 220 2.55 1.17 9.70
N ALA A 221 1.88 0.08 10.01
CA ALA A 221 1.40 -0.86 9.00
C ALA A 221 0.50 -0.17 7.93
N VAL A 222 -0.30 0.83 8.31
CA VAL A 222 -1.16 1.57 7.34
C VAL A 222 -0.33 2.42 6.40
N GLU A 223 0.64 3.17 6.91
CA GLU A 223 1.45 4.07 6.10
C GLU A 223 2.36 3.30 5.16
N ASP A 224 2.90 2.16 5.60
CA ASP A 224 3.72 1.28 4.77
C ASP A 224 2.88 0.58 3.70
N ALA A 225 1.66 0.11 4.01
CA ALA A 225 0.73 -0.39 3.00
C ALA A 225 0.35 0.69 1.97
N LEU A 226 0.14 1.95 2.40
CA LEU A 226 -0.15 3.06 1.50
C LEU A 226 1.06 3.45 0.64
N ALA A 227 2.27 3.38 1.19
CA ALA A 227 3.50 3.61 0.42
C ALA A 227 3.65 2.59 -0.71
N VAL A 228 3.34 1.33 -0.47
CA VAL A 228 3.30 0.29 -1.51
C VAL A 228 2.31 0.63 -2.62
N VAL A 229 1.09 1.09 -2.29
CA VAL A 229 0.10 1.52 -3.29
C VAL A 229 0.63 2.67 -4.13
N LYS A 230 1.22 3.70 -3.51
CA LYS A 230 1.83 4.83 -4.22
C LYS A 230 2.92 4.35 -5.20
N LEU A 231 3.79 3.46 -4.75
CA LEU A 231 4.87 2.90 -5.57
C LEU A 231 4.33 2.09 -6.74
N ILE A 232 3.33 1.23 -6.54
CA ILE A 232 2.72 0.43 -7.61
C ILE A 232 2.05 1.36 -8.63
N ARG A 233 1.21 2.28 -8.19
CA ARG A 233 0.52 3.23 -9.09
C ARG A 233 1.52 4.02 -9.93
N TYR A 234 2.57 4.53 -9.31
CA TYR A 234 3.61 5.27 -10.03
C TYR A 234 4.37 4.38 -11.03
N GLY A 235 4.75 3.15 -10.61
CA GLY A 235 5.46 2.20 -11.48
C GLY A 235 4.64 1.77 -12.71
N VAL A 236 3.38 1.40 -12.50
CA VAL A 236 2.43 1.08 -13.59
C VAL A 236 2.27 2.27 -14.54
N HIS A 237 2.19 3.46 -13.98
CA HIS A 237 2.07 4.68 -14.75
C HIS A 237 3.26 4.94 -15.66
N LEU A 238 4.48 4.75 -15.17
CA LEU A 238 5.68 4.84 -15.99
C LEU A 238 5.62 3.86 -17.18
N GLN A 239 5.16 2.63 -16.95
CA GLN A 239 5.01 1.63 -18.02
C GLN A 239 3.99 2.04 -19.08
N LEU A 240 2.84 2.57 -18.66
CA LEU A 240 1.79 3.02 -19.60
C LEU A 240 2.27 4.18 -20.46
N ARG A 241 3.05 5.11 -19.90
CA ARG A 241 3.64 6.23 -20.67
C ARG A 241 4.62 5.75 -21.73
N ILE A 242 5.50 4.81 -21.39
CA ILE A 242 6.47 4.24 -22.35
C ILE A 242 5.73 3.57 -23.52
N SER A 243 4.65 2.85 -23.24
CA SER A 243 3.86 2.18 -24.29
C SER A 243 3.17 3.15 -25.24
N CYS A 244 2.72 4.33 -24.74
CA CYS A 244 2.06 5.34 -25.58
C CYS A 244 3.03 6.18 -26.42
N THR A 245 4.31 6.23 -26.09
CA THR A 245 5.32 6.97 -26.87
C THR A 245 6.00 6.11 -27.93
N ALA A 246 5.79 4.79 -27.89
CA ALA A 246 6.36 3.83 -28.83
C ALA A 246 5.42 3.44 -29.97
N SER A 247 4.18 3.99 -29.96
CA SER A 247 3.15 3.85 -31.00
C SER A 247 2.97 5.15 -31.79
#